data_4d585b68684d9c7648398f8e08b85c4b
#
_entry.id   4d585b68684d9c7648398f8e08b85c4b
#
_cell.length_a   1.000
_cell.length_b   1.000
_cell.length_c   1.000
_cell.angle_alpha   90.00
_cell.angle_beta   90.00
_cell.angle_gamma   90.00
#
_symmetry.space_group_name_H-M   'P 1'
#
loop_
_entity.id
_entity.type
_entity.pdbx_description
1 polymer ?
#
loop_
_entity_poly.entity_id
_entity_poly.type
_entity_poly.pdbx_seq_one_letter_code
_entity_poly.pdbx_strand_id
1 'polypeptide(L)'
;MPVARPEPQEPRVIAHVDMDCFYVQVEQRRNPVLRGQPTAVVQYNDWKGGGLIAVSYEARGFGVKRSMRGDEAKRVCPGINLVQVPVARGKADLNLYRSAGSEVVAILASKGKCERASIDEVYLDLTDAAKEMLLQAPPDSPEEIFMEAAKSNILGLLSDAGEKEKNVRAWLCRSDADYQDKLLACGAIIVAQLRVRVLEETQFTCSAGIAHNKMLAKLVSGMHKPAQQTVVPSSSVQDFLASLPVKKMKQLGGKLGSSLQDDLGVETIGDLLSFTEDKLQEQYGVNTGTWLWKTARGISGEEVEDRLLPKSHGCGKTFPGPRALKNSASVKGWLDQLCEELSERIQSDLNQNKRIAQTLTLHARASKENERDSTKKFPSKSCPLRYGTGKIQEDAMKLFESGLHEFLESQNTGWSITSLSVTASKIFDIPSGTSSILRYIKGPSSAAPPAIPDSSSVPEDPSLDNDVFVKPIHEEQCQPSMSEKEDNNAHSASAISAKQRQANEEKRISKKLPEVKGTSSILKFLSRGQSTFHEKRKSDGLICSHQGLVDCMSREFFGSKQS
;
A
#
# COMPACT_ATOMS: atom_id res chain seq x y z
N MET A 1 -7.69 -20.41 -6.24
CA MET A 1 -9.11 -20.34 -5.91
C MET A 1 -9.23 -19.86 -4.47
N PRO A 2 -10.19 -19.01 -4.11
CA PRO A 2 -10.44 -18.63 -2.73
C PRO A 2 -10.89 -19.85 -1.91
N VAL A 3 -10.51 -19.84 -0.62
CA VAL A 3 -10.86 -20.91 0.32
C VAL A 3 -11.46 -20.26 1.57
N ALA A 4 -12.61 -20.77 2.00
CA ALA A 4 -13.23 -20.34 3.24
C ALA A 4 -12.38 -20.79 4.44
N ARG A 5 -12.18 -19.89 5.41
CA ARG A 5 -11.58 -20.21 6.71
C ARG A 5 -12.66 -20.24 7.78
N PRO A 6 -12.51 -21.04 8.84
CA PRO A 6 -13.42 -21.00 9.98
C PRO A 6 -13.50 -19.59 10.56
N GLU A 7 -14.69 -19.16 10.94
CA GLU A 7 -14.86 -17.90 11.64
C GLU A 7 -14.38 -18.06 13.09
N PRO A 8 -13.66 -17.08 13.65
CA PRO A 8 -13.31 -17.09 15.06
C PRO A 8 -14.57 -17.04 15.93
N GLN A 9 -14.54 -17.71 17.06
CA GLN A 9 -15.65 -17.72 18.02
C GLN A 9 -15.76 -16.40 18.78
N GLU A 10 -14.63 -15.70 18.98
CA GLU A 10 -14.60 -14.43 19.69
C GLU A 10 -14.66 -13.23 18.75
N PRO A 11 -15.31 -12.14 19.19
CA PRO A 11 -15.30 -10.86 18.47
C PRO A 11 -13.88 -10.34 18.24
N ARG A 12 -13.61 -9.87 17.04
CA ARG A 12 -12.32 -9.28 16.65
C ARG A 12 -12.45 -7.81 16.30
N VAL A 13 -11.35 -7.09 16.44
CA VAL A 13 -11.18 -5.73 15.94
C VAL A 13 -10.03 -5.71 14.95
N ILE A 14 -10.37 -5.63 13.69
CA ILE A 14 -9.39 -5.62 12.59
C ILE A 14 -9.40 -4.25 11.92
N ALA A 15 -8.24 -3.63 11.81
CA ALA A 15 -8.07 -2.43 11.02
C ALA A 15 -7.29 -2.72 9.72
N HIS A 16 -7.69 -2.06 8.64
CA HIS A 16 -6.90 -1.96 7.42
C HIS A 16 -6.49 -0.50 7.24
N VAL A 17 -5.18 -0.23 7.27
CA VAL A 17 -4.61 1.11 7.11
C VAL A 17 -3.95 1.21 5.73
N ASP A 18 -4.24 2.28 5.00
CA ASP A 18 -3.76 2.53 3.64
C ASP A 18 -3.31 3.99 3.53
N MET A 19 -2.04 4.20 3.15
CA MET A 19 -1.43 5.52 3.06
C MET A 19 -2.08 6.33 1.93
N ASP A 20 -2.30 7.62 2.16
CA ASP A 20 -2.95 8.50 1.20
C ASP A 20 -1.96 8.91 0.10
N CYS A 21 -2.28 8.65 -1.16
CA CYS A 21 -1.44 8.93 -2.33
C CYS A 21 0.08 8.77 -2.07
N PHE A 22 0.48 7.69 -1.44
CA PHE A 22 1.73 7.48 -0.70
C PHE A 22 2.99 8.05 -1.37
N TYR A 23 3.24 7.72 -2.64
CA TYR A 23 4.45 8.20 -3.31
C TYR A 23 4.48 9.73 -3.45
N VAL A 24 3.31 10.36 -3.62
CA VAL A 24 3.22 11.83 -3.64
C VAL A 24 3.60 12.39 -2.27
N GLN A 25 3.10 11.84 -1.17
CA GLN A 25 3.45 12.31 0.17
C GLN A 25 4.96 12.17 0.46
N VAL A 26 5.58 11.07 0.01
CA VAL A 26 7.04 10.89 0.14
C VAL A 26 7.78 12.00 -0.60
N GLU A 27 7.36 12.36 -1.81
CA GLU A 27 7.96 13.47 -2.56
C GLU A 27 7.64 14.84 -1.93
N GLN A 28 6.45 15.02 -1.37
CA GLN A 28 6.08 16.23 -0.62
C GLN A 28 6.87 16.39 0.69
N ARG A 29 7.27 15.30 1.35
CA ARG A 29 8.17 15.32 2.51
C ARG A 29 9.57 15.80 2.12
N ARG A 30 10.05 15.35 0.95
CA ARG A 30 11.36 15.75 0.39
C ARG A 30 11.37 17.16 -0.18
N ASN A 31 10.27 17.58 -0.78
CA ASN A 31 10.08 18.91 -1.36
C ASN A 31 8.76 19.52 -0.87
N PRO A 32 8.78 20.26 0.26
CA PRO A 32 7.57 20.83 0.86
C PRO A 32 6.79 21.80 -0.04
N VAL A 33 7.41 22.38 -1.07
CA VAL A 33 6.74 23.24 -2.06
C VAL A 33 5.60 22.53 -2.79
N LEU A 34 5.67 21.19 -2.89
CA LEU A 34 4.63 20.38 -3.53
C LEU A 34 3.37 20.19 -2.68
N ARG A 35 3.40 20.56 -1.39
CA ARG A 35 2.24 20.42 -0.50
C ARG A 35 1.11 21.35 -0.94
N GLY A 36 -0.11 20.80 -0.99
CA GLY A 36 -1.28 21.53 -1.46
C GLY A 36 -1.29 21.84 -2.96
N GLN A 37 -0.27 21.39 -3.72
CA GLN A 37 -0.20 21.58 -5.16
C GLN A 37 -0.65 20.31 -5.91
N PRO A 38 -1.34 20.45 -7.06
CA PRO A 38 -1.62 19.32 -7.93
C PRO A 38 -0.31 18.63 -8.33
N THR A 39 -0.13 17.39 -7.88
CA THR A 39 1.14 16.65 -8.05
C THR A 39 0.87 15.20 -8.42
N ALA A 40 1.68 14.65 -9.33
CA ALA A 40 1.69 13.23 -9.61
C ALA A 40 3.13 12.71 -9.70
N VAL A 41 3.34 11.48 -9.22
CA VAL A 41 4.60 10.76 -9.41
C VAL A 41 4.48 9.92 -10.67
N VAL A 42 5.46 10.06 -11.58
CA VAL A 42 5.45 9.44 -12.90
C VAL A 42 6.60 8.46 -13.09
N GLN A 43 6.40 7.53 -14.01
CA GLN A 43 7.45 6.63 -14.48
C GLN A 43 8.58 7.41 -15.16
N TYR A 44 9.79 6.86 -15.09
CA TYR A 44 11.02 7.43 -15.66
C TYR A 44 11.10 7.42 -17.20
N ASN A 45 10.14 6.83 -17.89
CA ASN A 45 10.16 6.81 -19.35
C ASN A 45 9.53 8.09 -19.93
N ASP A 46 10.17 8.66 -20.96
CA ASP A 46 9.75 9.92 -21.57
C ASP A 46 8.56 9.78 -22.52
N TRP A 47 8.15 8.54 -22.84
CA TRP A 47 7.06 8.31 -23.76
C TRP A 47 5.74 8.85 -23.21
N LYS A 48 5.21 9.88 -23.89
CA LYS A 48 3.98 10.60 -23.49
C LYS A 48 4.03 11.07 -22.02
N GLY A 49 5.19 11.49 -21.54
CA GLY A 49 5.37 12.02 -20.19
C GLY A 49 5.32 10.98 -19.06
N GLY A 50 5.48 9.69 -19.38
CA GLY A 50 5.46 8.61 -18.40
C GLY A 50 4.05 8.24 -17.90
N GLY A 51 3.89 7.02 -17.38
CA GLY A 51 2.65 6.60 -16.72
C GLY A 51 2.58 7.14 -15.29
N LEU A 52 1.42 7.60 -14.84
CA LEU A 52 1.22 8.05 -13.48
C LEU A 52 1.18 6.85 -12.52
N ILE A 53 2.00 6.90 -11.47
CA ILE A 53 2.08 5.88 -10.42
C ILE A 53 1.21 6.27 -9.23
N ALA A 54 1.30 7.54 -8.81
CA ALA A 54 0.51 8.12 -7.74
C ALA A 54 0.05 9.52 -8.12
N VAL A 55 -1.11 9.92 -7.62
CA VAL A 55 -1.76 11.21 -7.95
C VAL A 55 -2.27 11.83 -6.66
N SER A 56 -1.92 13.09 -6.38
CA SER A 56 -2.40 13.84 -5.21
C SER A 56 -3.91 14.07 -5.28
N TYR A 57 -4.51 14.36 -4.14
CA TYR A 57 -5.96 14.63 -4.11
C TYR A 57 -6.32 15.95 -4.79
N GLU A 58 -5.44 16.94 -4.74
CA GLU A 58 -5.58 18.17 -5.50
C GLU A 58 -5.64 17.88 -7.01
N ALA A 59 -4.72 17.07 -7.52
CA ALA A 59 -4.73 16.69 -8.95
C ALA A 59 -5.96 15.85 -9.32
N ARG A 60 -6.42 14.95 -8.42
CA ARG A 60 -7.68 14.19 -8.63
C ARG A 60 -8.89 15.12 -8.70
N GLY A 61 -8.92 16.22 -7.94
CA GLY A 61 -9.96 17.24 -8.00
C GLY A 61 -10.10 17.88 -9.39
N PHE A 62 -9.01 17.94 -10.16
CA PHE A 62 -9.03 18.36 -11.57
C PHE A 62 -9.41 17.22 -12.54
N GLY A 63 -9.66 16.00 -12.06
CA GLY A 63 -9.99 14.84 -12.89
C GLY A 63 -8.76 14.04 -13.37
N VAL A 64 -7.56 14.27 -12.82
CA VAL A 64 -6.38 13.46 -13.14
C VAL A 64 -6.50 12.06 -12.53
N LYS A 65 -6.28 11.03 -13.35
CA LYS A 65 -6.42 9.62 -12.97
C LYS A 65 -5.08 8.89 -13.03
N ARG A 66 -4.90 7.89 -12.17
CA ARG A 66 -3.68 7.06 -12.11
C ARG A 66 -3.40 6.31 -13.44
N SER A 67 -4.44 6.04 -14.23
CA SER A 67 -4.30 5.39 -15.55
C SER A 67 -3.73 6.31 -16.63
N MET A 68 -3.70 7.62 -16.42
CA MET A 68 -3.22 8.61 -17.39
C MET A 68 -1.71 8.58 -17.55
N ARG A 69 -1.25 9.21 -18.64
CA ARG A 69 0.15 9.56 -18.85
C ARG A 69 0.39 11.03 -18.55
N GLY A 70 1.67 11.41 -18.35
CA GLY A 70 2.03 12.78 -17.99
C GLY A 70 1.48 13.84 -18.96
N ASP A 71 1.54 13.61 -20.28
CA ASP A 71 1.01 14.55 -21.28
C ASP A 71 -0.52 14.69 -21.21
N GLU A 72 -1.21 13.59 -20.89
CA GLU A 72 -2.66 13.60 -20.70
C GLU A 72 -3.02 14.32 -19.39
N ALA A 73 -2.29 14.05 -18.33
CA ALA A 73 -2.46 14.73 -17.04
C ALA A 73 -2.26 16.25 -17.17
N LYS A 74 -1.26 16.70 -17.92
CA LYS A 74 -1.02 18.12 -18.21
C LYS A 74 -2.15 18.76 -19.02
N ARG A 75 -2.81 18.02 -19.90
CA ARG A 75 -3.99 18.55 -20.63
C ARG A 75 -5.19 18.74 -19.70
N VAL A 76 -5.38 17.82 -18.74
CA VAL A 76 -6.48 17.89 -17.77
C VAL A 76 -6.19 18.92 -16.67
N CYS A 77 -4.95 19.00 -16.21
CA CYS A 77 -4.48 19.92 -15.17
C CYS A 77 -3.17 20.59 -15.63
N PRO A 78 -3.21 21.74 -16.33
CA PRO A 78 -2.02 22.39 -16.88
C PRO A 78 -0.96 22.76 -15.82
N GLY A 79 -1.37 23.04 -14.58
CA GLY A 79 -0.49 23.37 -13.45
C GLY A 79 0.04 22.16 -12.68
N ILE A 80 -0.13 20.94 -13.17
CA ILE A 80 0.29 19.74 -12.45
C ILE A 80 1.81 19.60 -12.37
N ASN A 81 2.33 19.33 -11.17
CA ASN A 81 3.71 18.96 -10.94
C ASN A 81 3.91 17.47 -11.22
N LEU A 82 4.71 17.13 -12.21
CA LEU A 82 5.08 15.75 -12.53
C LEU A 82 6.45 15.43 -11.97
N VAL A 83 6.50 14.66 -10.89
CA VAL A 83 7.75 14.24 -10.23
C VAL A 83 8.12 12.85 -10.74
N GLN A 84 9.29 12.73 -11.36
CA GLN A 84 9.78 11.45 -11.85
C GLN A 84 10.31 10.60 -10.70
N VAL A 85 9.96 9.30 -10.68
CA VAL A 85 10.58 8.34 -9.75
C VAL A 85 12.09 8.31 -9.90
N PRO A 86 12.86 8.10 -8.81
CA PRO A 86 14.29 7.85 -8.90
C PRO A 86 14.60 6.70 -9.88
N VAL A 87 15.74 6.78 -10.53
CA VAL A 87 16.19 5.78 -11.52
C VAL A 87 17.52 5.19 -11.09
N ALA A 88 17.56 3.86 -11.04
CA ALA A 88 18.80 3.10 -10.89
C ALA A 88 18.78 1.93 -11.88
N ARG A 89 19.92 1.54 -12.41
CA ARG A 89 20.05 0.43 -13.37
C ARG A 89 19.05 0.52 -14.53
N GLY A 90 18.81 1.73 -15.06
CA GLY A 90 17.89 1.96 -16.17
C GLY A 90 16.42 1.66 -15.89
N LYS A 91 16.00 1.52 -14.64
CA LYS A 91 14.62 1.29 -14.19
C LYS A 91 14.27 2.13 -12.96
N ALA A 92 12.99 2.18 -12.59
CA ALA A 92 12.56 2.86 -11.37
C ALA A 92 13.22 2.24 -10.13
N ASP A 93 13.81 3.08 -9.29
CA ASP A 93 14.27 2.72 -7.95
C ASP A 93 13.20 3.09 -6.92
N LEU A 94 12.66 2.08 -6.25
CA LEU A 94 11.61 2.25 -5.25
C LEU A 94 12.11 2.17 -3.79
N ASN A 95 13.43 2.17 -3.58
CA ASN A 95 13.99 2.00 -2.23
C ASN A 95 13.58 3.14 -1.30
N LEU A 96 13.57 4.38 -1.80
CA LEU A 96 13.06 5.54 -1.07
C LEU A 96 11.66 5.30 -0.47
N TYR A 97 10.73 4.84 -1.30
CA TYR A 97 9.34 4.60 -0.88
C TYR A 97 9.23 3.37 0.04
N ARG A 98 10.08 2.34 -0.17
CA ARG A 98 10.13 1.16 0.72
C ARG A 98 10.58 1.53 2.13
N SER A 99 11.62 2.38 2.25
CA SER A 99 12.09 2.89 3.53
C SER A 99 11.02 3.70 4.24
N ALA A 100 10.41 4.66 3.55
CA ALA A 100 9.31 5.46 4.10
C ALA A 100 8.11 4.59 4.56
N GLY A 101 7.76 3.55 3.78
CA GLY A 101 6.73 2.58 4.19
C GLY A 101 7.12 1.76 5.41
N SER A 102 8.41 1.46 5.59
CA SER A 102 8.88 0.72 6.78
C SER A 102 8.85 1.58 8.05
N GLU A 103 9.10 2.90 7.96
CA GLU A 103 8.91 3.85 9.06
C GLU A 103 7.45 3.79 9.58
N VAL A 104 6.48 3.88 8.66
CA VAL A 104 5.04 3.82 8.99
C VAL A 104 4.66 2.47 9.61
N VAL A 105 5.14 1.36 9.03
CA VAL A 105 4.85 0.01 9.54
C VAL A 105 5.35 -0.16 10.97
N ALA A 106 6.52 0.38 11.32
CA ALA A 106 7.07 0.32 12.68
C ALA A 106 6.15 1.01 13.71
N ILE A 107 5.56 2.17 13.34
CA ILE A 107 4.61 2.87 14.19
C ILE A 107 3.32 2.06 14.36
N LEU A 108 2.74 1.60 13.24
CA LEU A 108 1.46 0.89 13.24
C LEU A 108 1.52 -0.46 13.98
N ALA A 109 2.65 -1.16 13.94
CA ALA A 109 2.86 -2.43 14.62
C ALA A 109 2.94 -2.31 16.16
N SER A 110 2.94 -1.11 16.73
CA SER A 110 3.11 -0.89 18.18
C SER A 110 1.89 -1.28 19.03
N LYS A 111 0.72 -1.54 18.42
CA LYS A 111 -0.54 -1.75 19.16
C LYS A 111 -1.19 -3.13 18.94
N GLY A 112 -0.56 -4.02 18.19
CA GLY A 112 -1.11 -5.35 17.93
C GLY A 112 -0.40 -6.08 16.79
N LYS A 113 -0.90 -7.26 16.42
CA LYS A 113 -0.35 -8.01 15.29
C LYS A 113 -0.48 -7.19 14.01
N CYS A 114 0.63 -7.07 13.26
CA CYS A 114 0.68 -6.27 12.05
C CYS A 114 1.10 -7.10 10.84
N GLU A 115 0.23 -7.17 9.85
CA GLU A 115 0.51 -7.79 8.56
C GLU A 115 0.75 -6.74 7.48
N ARG A 116 2.00 -6.62 7.04
CA ARG A 116 2.32 -5.77 5.88
C ARG A 116 1.77 -6.39 4.60
N ALA A 117 0.73 -5.78 4.03
CA ALA A 117 0.07 -6.23 2.82
C ALA A 117 0.77 -5.70 1.56
N SER A 118 1.27 -4.46 1.59
CA SER A 118 2.01 -3.84 0.48
C SER A 118 3.05 -2.84 1.01
N ILE A 119 3.56 -1.97 0.14
CA ILE A 119 4.48 -0.88 0.50
C ILE A 119 3.77 0.19 1.34
N ASP A 120 2.46 0.34 1.16
CA ASP A 120 1.61 1.41 1.66
C ASP A 120 0.34 0.91 2.39
N GLU A 121 0.18 -0.41 2.57
CA GLU A 121 -1.00 -0.99 3.22
C GLU A 121 -0.60 -2.01 4.28
N VAL A 122 -1.31 -1.98 5.42
CA VAL A 122 -1.20 -2.99 6.49
C VAL A 122 -2.57 -3.40 7.01
N TYR A 123 -2.64 -4.62 7.54
CA TYR A 123 -3.72 -5.05 8.43
C TYR A 123 -3.20 -5.09 9.86
N LEU A 124 -4.05 -4.68 10.80
CA LEU A 124 -3.79 -4.73 12.24
C LEU A 124 -4.86 -5.58 12.90
N ASP A 125 -4.46 -6.48 13.78
CA ASP A 125 -5.37 -7.09 14.75
C ASP A 125 -5.20 -6.33 16.07
N LEU A 126 -6.22 -5.56 16.41
CA LEU A 126 -6.26 -4.69 17.59
C LEU A 126 -7.15 -5.29 18.69
N THR A 127 -7.54 -6.56 18.57
CA THR A 127 -8.51 -7.21 19.46
C THR A 127 -8.09 -7.13 20.92
N ASP A 128 -6.84 -7.50 21.22
CA ASP A 128 -6.33 -7.50 22.59
C ASP A 128 -6.21 -6.08 23.16
N ALA A 129 -5.69 -5.14 22.37
CA ALA A 129 -5.59 -3.73 22.77
C ALA A 129 -6.98 -3.08 22.98
N ALA A 130 -7.97 -3.46 22.16
CA ALA A 130 -9.35 -2.97 22.34
C ALA A 130 -10.01 -3.57 23.59
N LYS A 131 -9.78 -4.86 23.89
CA LYS A 131 -10.22 -5.50 25.14
C LYS A 131 -9.61 -4.82 26.36
N GLU A 132 -8.32 -4.55 26.33
CA GLU A 132 -7.61 -3.87 27.42
C GLU A 132 -8.17 -2.45 27.63
N MET A 133 -8.32 -1.67 26.55
CA MET A 133 -8.92 -0.33 26.62
C MET A 133 -10.35 -0.35 27.16
N LEU A 134 -11.15 -1.36 26.82
CA LEU A 134 -12.54 -1.49 27.28
C LEU A 134 -12.63 -1.79 28.79
N LEU A 135 -11.63 -2.46 29.37
CA LEU A 135 -11.57 -2.72 30.81
C LEU A 135 -11.25 -1.44 31.61
N GLN A 136 -10.59 -0.47 31.02
CA GLN A 136 -10.30 0.84 31.57
C GLN A 136 -11.49 1.78 31.30
N ALA A 137 -12.59 1.65 32.03
CA ALA A 137 -13.79 2.48 31.84
C ALA A 137 -13.76 3.72 32.75
N PRO A 138 -13.86 4.99 32.24
CA PRO A 138 -13.89 5.35 30.82
C PRO A 138 -12.52 5.12 30.13
N PRO A 139 -12.49 4.89 28.81
CA PRO A 139 -11.24 4.70 28.10
C PRO A 139 -10.27 5.84 28.37
N ASP A 140 -9.10 5.52 28.91
CA ASP A 140 -8.05 6.52 29.16
C ASP A 140 -7.40 6.90 27.82
N SER A 141 -7.92 7.97 27.24
CA SER A 141 -7.42 8.52 25.98
C SER A 141 -7.35 10.04 26.08
N PRO A 142 -6.25 10.65 25.66
CA PRO A 142 -6.17 12.11 25.59
C PRO A 142 -7.34 12.71 24.79
N GLU A 143 -7.90 13.83 25.25
CA GLU A 143 -9.07 14.46 24.61
C GLU A 143 -8.83 14.72 23.12
N GLU A 144 -7.60 15.06 22.73
CA GLU A 144 -7.22 15.30 21.33
C GLU A 144 -7.39 14.04 20.45
N ILE A 145 -7.02 12.88 20.97
CA ILE A 145 -7.21 11.58 20.28
C ILE A 145 -8.69 11.23 20.21
N PHE A 146 -9.44 11.49 21.27
CA PHE A 146 -10.87 11.27 21.27
C PHE A 146 -11.60 12.18 20.28
N MET A 147 -11.19 13.44 20.17
CA MET A 147 -11.69 14.38 19.16
C MET A 147 -11.36 13.91 17.73
N GLU A 148 -10.17 13.36 17.49
CA GLU A 148 -9.83 12.77 16.19
C GLU A 148 -10.68 11.52 15.90
N ALA A 149 -10.91 10.66 16.91
CA ALA A 149 -11.79 9.50 16.77
C ALA A 149 -13.25 9.92 16.48
N ALA A 150 -13.72 11.04 17.03
CA ALA A 150 -15.05 11.57 16.80
C ALA A 150 -15.30 12.04 15.35
N LYS A 151 -14.23 12.26 14.57
CA LYS A 151 -14.33 12.54 13.13
C LYS A 151 -14.55 11.29 12.28
N SER A 152 -14.59 10.09 12.87
CA SER A 152 -14.81 8.82 12.16
C SER A 152 -16.11 8.83 11.35
N ASN A 153 -16.16 7.99 10.33
CA ASN A 153 -17.38 7.66 9.62
C ASN A 153 -17.89 6.32 10.16
N ILE A 154 -19.06 6.31 10.75
CA ILE A 154 -19.69 5.07 11.26
C ILE A 154 -20.78 4.68 10.28
N LEU A 155 -20.67 3.51 9.65
CA LEU A 155 -21.69 3.05 8.70
C LEU A 155 -23.03 2.83 9.43
N GLY A 156 -24.12 3.25 8.80
CA GLY A 156 -25.46 3.15 9.35
C GLY A 156 -25.80 4.21 10.40
N LEU A 157 -24.83 5.03 10.86
CA LEU A 157 -25.12 6.13 11.76
C LEU A 157 -25.63 7.34 10.97
N LEU A 158 -26.93 7.59 11.07
CA LEU A 158 -27.55 8.76 10.46
C LEU A 158 -27.17 10.01 11.25
N SER A 159 -26.69 11.03 10.55
CA SER A 159 -26.36 12.32 11.16
C SER A 159 -26.54 13.46 10.16
N ASP A 160 -27.17 14.53 10.61
CA ASP A 160 -27.16 15.78 9.89
C ASP A 160 -25.74 16.34 9.86
N ALA A 161 -25.41 17.08 8.79
CA ALA A 161 -24.04 17.53 8.54
C ALA A 161 -23.40 18.35 9.69
N GLY A 162 -24.20 18.97 10.56
CA GLY A 162 -23.74 19.75 11.72
C GLY A 162 -23.61 18.97 13.03
N GLU A 163 -24.12 17.75 13.11
CA GLU A 163 -24.14 16.94 14.34
C GLU A 163 -23.28 15.67 14.26
N LYS A 164 -22.59 15.45 13.15
CA LYS A 164 -21.82 14.23 12.90
C LYS A 164 -20.87 13.88 14.05
N GLU A 165 -20.00 14.80 14.43
CA GLU A 165 -19.00 14.57 15.48
C GLU A 165 -19.64 14.29 16.84
N LYS A 166 -20.71 14.98 17.17
CA LYS A 166 -21.49 14.76 18.41
C LYS A 166 -22.10 13.34 18.41
N ASN A 167 -22.71 12.93 17.30
CA ASN A 167 -23.32 11.60 17.18
C ASN A 167 -22.28 10.49 17.22
N VAL A 168 -21.10 10.70 16.58
CA VAL A 168 -19.99 9.76 16.66
C VAL A 168 -19.43 9.69 18.09
N ARG A 169 -19.26 10.82 18.79
CA ARG A 169 -18.90 10.82 20.23
C ARG A 169 -19.86 10.00 21.05
N ALA A 170 -21.17 10.21 20.86
CA ALA A 170 -22.19 9.44 21.56
C ALA A 170 -22.08 7.93 21.23
N TRP A 171 -21.81 7.59 19.97
CA TRP A 171 -21.59 6.19 19.55
C TRP A 171 -20.33 5.58 20.20
N LEU A 172 -19.22 6.32 20.26
CA LEU A 172 -17.97 5.86 20.90
C LEU A 172 -18.11 5.62 22.40
N CYS A 173 -18.97 6.39 23.09
CA CYS A 173 -19.19 6.32 24.55
C CYS A 173 -20.41 5.48 24.96
N ARG A 174 -21.09 4.83 23.99
CA ARG A 174 -22.37 4.18 24.24
C ARG A 174 -22.24 2.97 25.16
N SER A 175 -22.84 3.03 26.34
CA SER A 175 -22.79 1.96 27.36
C SER A 175 -23.74 0.80 27.05
N ASP A 176 -24.84 1.07 26.34
CA ASP A 176 -25.90 0.12 25.96
C ASP A 176 -25.60 -0.68 24.68
N ALA A 177 -24.47 -0.40 24.00
CA ALA A 177 -24.05 -1.14 22.81
C ALA A 177 -23.72 -2.59 23.13
N ASP A 178 -23.87 -3.47 22.15
CA ASP A 178 -23.34 -4.82 22.25
C ASP A 178 -21.82 -4.85 22.47
N TYR A 179 -21.31 -5.98 22.93
CA TYR A 179 -19.88 -6.11 23.26
C TYR A 179 -18.97 -5.89 22.04
N GLN A 180 -19.41 -6.32 20.87
CA GLN A 180 -18.63 -6.16 19.65
C GLN A 180 -18.53 -4.69 19.20
N ASP A 181 -19.62 -3.94 19.24
CA ASP A 181 -19.63 -2.52 18.91
C ASP A 181 -18.79 -1.70 19.91
N LYS A 182 -18.80 -2.08 21.20
CA LYS A 182 -17.90 -1.49 22.22
C LYS A 182 -16.43 -1.71 21.89
N LEU A 183 -16.07 -2.92 21.46
CA LEU A 183 -14.71 -3.23 21.01
C LEU A 183 -14.35 -2.43 19.74
N LEU A 184 -15.26 -2.29 18.79
CA LEU A 184 -15.04 -1.49 17.59
C LEU A 184 -14.86 0.00 17.91
N ALA A 185 -15.57 0.52 18.91
CA ALA A 185 -15.38 1.88 19.40
C ALA A 185 -13.97 2.08 19.99
N CYS A 186 -13.49 1.16 20.83
CA CYS A 186 -12.11 1.16 21.31
C CYS A 186 -11.12 1.08 20.14
N GLY A 187 -11.38 0.21 19.15
CA GLY A 187 -10.59 0.11 17.94
C GLY A 187 -10.50 1.41 17.15
N ALA A 188 -11.61 2.16 17.07
CA ALA A 188 -11.63 3.46 16.41
C ALA A 188 -10.74 4.50 17.12
N ILE A 189 -10.72 4.50 18.45
CA ILE A 189 -9.85 5.36 19.26
C ILE A 189 -8.37 4.99 19.06
N ILE A 190 -8.04 3.69 19.12
CA ILE A 190 -6.68 3.18 18.90
C ILE A 190 -6.18 3.54 17.49
N VAL A 191 -7.02 3.38 16.47
CA VAL A 191 -6.65 3.73 15.08
C VAL A 191 -6.47 5.25 14.93
N ALA A 192 -7.32 6.07 15.57
CA ALA A 192 -7.12 7.52 15.58
C ALA A 192 -5.76 7.89 16.19
N GLN A 193 -5.40 7.30 17.34
CA GLN A 193 -4.10 7.48 17.97
C GLN A 193 -2.94 7.10 17.03
N LEU A 194 -3.03 5.94 16.38
CA LEU A 194 -2.00 5.49 15.45
C LEU A 194 -1.88 6.42 14.23
N ARG A 195 -2.99 6.93 13.68
CA ARG A 195 -2.99 7.86 12.55
C ARG A 195 -2.37 9.21 12.91
N VAL A 196 -2.67 9.73 14.11
CA VAL A 196 -2.03 10.95 14.64
C VAL A 196 -0.53 10.74 14.77
N ARG A 197 -0.07 9.65 15.40
CA ARG A 197 1.35 9.34 15.52
C ARG A 197 2.05 9.19 14.17
N VAL A 198 1.43 8.53 13.19
CA VAL A 198 1.98 8.43 11.84
C VAL A 198 2.17 9.83 11.24
N LEU A 199 1.20 10.73 11.40
CA LEU A 199 1.31 12.10 10.90
C LEU A 199 2.44 12.87 11.59
N GLU A 200 2.53 12.81 12.91
CA GLU A 200 3.53 13.53 13.70
C GLU A 200 4.96 13.04 13.41
N GLU A 201 5.17 11.71 13.42
CA GLU A 201 6.50 11.13 13.28
C GLU A 201 6.99 11.08 11.82
N THR A 202 6.08 10.96 10.84
CA THR A 202 6.46 10.77 9.42
C THR A 202 6.02 11.88 8.49
N GLN A 203 5.12 12.77 8.92
CA GLN A 203 4.44 13.78 8.10
C GLN A 203 3.56 13.18 7.00
N PHE A 204 3.13 11.93 7.14
CA PHE A 204 2.24 11.25 6.22
C PHE A 204 0.85 11.10 6.82
N THR A 205 -0.18 11.26 5.99
CA THR A 205 -1.55 10.91 6.33
C THR A 205 -1.86 9.50 5.86
N CYS A 206 -2.75 8.84 6.57
CA CYS A 206 -3.30 7.56 6.18
C CYS A 206 -4.80 7.50 6.46
N SER A 207 -5.48 6.62 5.76
CA SER A 207 -6.90 6.34 5.95
C SER A 207 -7.09 4.90 6.42
N ALA A 208 -8.14 4.64 7.18
CA ALA A 208 -8.34 3.33 7.77
C ALA A 208 -9.79 2.85 7.65
N GLY A 209 -9.94 1.52 7.59
CA GLY A 209 -11.22 0.84 7.78
C GLY A 209 -11.13 -0.07 9.00
N ILE A 210 -12.15 -0.07 9.84
CA ILE A 210 -12.22 -0.81 11.10
C ILE A 210 -13.46 -1.67 11.09
N ALA A 211 -13.31 -2.97 11.31
CA ALA A 211 -14.39 -3.94 11.28
C ALA A 211 -14.01 -5.21 12.06
N HIS A 212 -14.89 -6.18 12.12
CA HIS A 212 -14.63 -7.44 12.81
C HIS A 212 -13.84 -8.47 11.96
N ASN A 213 -13.51 -8.15 10.69
CA ASN A 213 -12.64 -9.00 9.88
C ASN A 213 -11.88 -8.20 8.78
N LYS A 214 -10.85 -8.83 8.21
CA LYS A 214 -9.98 -8.23 7.19
C LYS A 214 -10.72 -7.80 5.93
N MET A 215 -11.73 -8.56 5.52
CA MET A 215 -12.50 -8.29 4.30
C MET A 215 -13.26 -6.97 4.42
N LEU A 216 -14.04 -6.81 5.47
CA LEU A 216 -14.83 -5.60 5.73
C LEU A 216 -13.94 -4.39 5.98
N ALA A 217 -12.88 -4.54 6.81
CA ALA A 217 -11.94 -3.46 7.08
C ALA A 217 -11.31 -2.91 5.79
N LYS A 218 -10.90 -3.80 4.85
CA LYS A 218 -10.34 -3.35 3.56
C LYS A 218 -11.36 -2.67 2.67
N LEU A 219 -12.59 -3.16 2.63
CA LEU A 219 -13.64 -2.56 1.78
C LEU A 219 -13.89 -1.10 2.12
N VAL A 220 -13.86 -0.76 3.40
CA VAL A 220 -14.22 0.60 3.85
C VAL A 220 -13.03 1.55 4.02
N SER A 221 -11.81 1.04 4.04
CA SER A 221 -10.59 1.87 4.24
C SER A 221 -10.38 2.94 3.16
N GLY A 222 -10.95 2.73 1.97
CA GLY A 222 -10.87 3.66 0.85
C GLY A 222 -12.07 4.60 0.71
N MET A 223 -13.16 4.43 1.49
CA MET A 223 -14.43 5.13 1.25
C MET A 223 -14.33 6.64 1.48
N HIS A 224 -13.63 7.05 2.52
CA HIS A 224 -13.56 8.45 2.95
C HIS A 224 -12.11 8.98 2.92
N LYS A 225 -11.31 8.53 1.94
CA LYS A 225 -9.96 9.10 1.72
C LYS A 225 -10.03 10.57 1.27
N PRO A 226 -9.09 11.43 1.65
CA PRO A 226 -7.91 11.18 2.49
C PRO A 226 -8.13 11.42 3.99
N ALA A 227 -7.17 10.96 4.80
CA ALA A 227 -6.99 11.28 6.21
C ALA A 227 -8.21 11.02 7.09
N GLN A 228 -8.99 9.99 6.77
CA GLN A 228 -10.20 9.62 7.52
C GLN A 228 -10.22 8.12 7.84
N GLN A 229 -11.06 7.76 8.79
CA GLN A 229 -11.32 6.37 9.13
C GLN A 229 -12.81 6.05 9.09
N THR A 230 -13.14 4.80 8.77
CA THR A 230 -14.51 4.30 8.65
C THR A 230 -14.68 3.04 9.47
N VAL A 231 -15.72 2.97 10.29
CA VAL A 231 -16.07 1.82 11.13
C VAL A 231 -17.31 1.14 10.57
N VAL A 232 -17.29 -0.19 10.59
CA VAL A 232 -18.42 -1.04 10.18
C VAL A 232 -19.00 -1.74 11.41
N PRO A 233 -20.06 -1.21 12.05
CA PRO A 233 -20.81 -1.92 13.07
C PRO A 233 -21.43 -3.21 12.51
N SER A 234 -21.62 -4.23 13.36
CA SER A 234 -22.17 -5.52 12.92
C SER A 234 -23.55 -5.39 12.29
N SER A 235 -24.38 -4.51 12.80
CA SER A 235 -25.73 -4.22 12.28
C SER A 235 -25.74 -3.66 10.86
N SER A 236 -24.65 -2.99 10.42
CA SER A 236 -24.58 -2.33 9.13
C SER A 236 -23.96 -3.19 8.01
N VAL A 237 -23.48 -4.39 8.34
CA VAL A 237 -22.74 -5.24 7.40
C VAL A 237 -23.59 -5.66 6.22
N GLN A 238 -24.81 -6.13 6.47
CA GLN A 238 -25.66 -6.66 5.41
C GLN A 238 -26.13 -5.55 4.45
N ASP A 239 -26.56 -4.41 4.98
CA ASP A 239 -26.97 -3.25 4.18
C ASP A 239 -25.82 -2.73 3.32
N PHE A 240 -24.61 -2.69 3.90
CA PHE A 240 -23.41 -2.29 3.16
C PHE A 240 -23.08 -3.27 2.02
N LEU A 241 -23.12 -4.57 2.26
CA LEU A 241 -22.81 -5.58 1.25
C LEU A 241 -23.92 -5.72 0.20
N ALA A 242 -25.18 -5.47 0.55
CA ALA A 242 -26.31 -5.61 -0.33
C ALA A 242 -26.15 -4.84 -1.65
N SER A 243 -25.64 -3.61 -1.56
CA SER A 243 -25.44 -2.73 -2.71
C SER A 243 -24.02 -2.78 -3.31
N LEU A 244 -23.11 -3.57 -2.73
CA LEU A 244 -21.70 -3.59 -3.15
C LEU A 244 -21.53 -4.38 -4.47
N PRO A 245 -21.05 -3.75 -5.56
CA PRO A 245 -20.78 -4.46 -6.80
C PRO A 245 -19.78 -5.61 -6.61
N VAL A 246 -20.05 -6.78 -7.20
CA VAL A 246 -19.23 -7.99 -7.10
C VAL A 246 -17.75 -7.69 -7.38
N LYS A 247 -17.46 -6.93 -8.42
CA LYS A 247 -16.09 -6.59 -8.84
C LYS A 247 -15.30 -5.75 -7.82
N LYS A 248 -15.96 -5.18 -6.82
CA LYS A 248 -15.30 -4.43 -5.72
C LYS A 248 -14.73 -5.35 -4.64
N MET A 249 -15.26 -6.57 -4.55
CA MET A 249 -14.76 -7.56 -3.60
C MET A 249 -13.40 -8.10 -4.04
N LYS A 250 -12.45 -8.17 -3.10
CA LYS A 250 -11.14 -8.81 -3.31
C LYS A 250 -11.34 -10.21 -3.90
N GLN A 251 -10.58 -10.57 -4.92
CA GLN A 251 -10.64 -11.81 -5.69
C GLN A 251 -11.82 -11.91 -6.69
N LEU A 252 -12.81 -11.04 -6.66
CA LEU A 252 -13.91 -11.00 -7.62
C LEU A 252 -13.76 -9.94 -8.72
N GLY A 253 -12.68 -9.17 -8.73
CA GLY A 253 -12.38 -8.19 -9.79
C GLY A 253 -11.92 -8.80 -11.13
N GLY A 254 -11.80 -10.13 -11.23
CA GLY A 254 -11.31 -10.85 -12.41
C GLY A 254 -12.27 -11.92 -12.91
N LYS A 255 -11.71 -13.03 -13.42
CA LYS A 255 -12.46 -14.11 -14.07
C LYS A 255 -13.62 -14.68 -13.22
N LEU A 256 -13.40 -14.88 -11.92
CA LEU A 256 -14.45 -15.43 -11.04
C LEU A 256 -15.63 -14.47 -10.93
N GLY A 257 -15.39 -13.15 -10.77
CA GLY A 257 -16.48 -12.18 -10.73
C GLY A 257 -17.19 -12.02 -12.08
N SER A 258 -16.49 -12.16 -13.21
CA SER A 258 -17.14 -12.20 -14.53
C SER A 258 -17.98 -13.46 -14.68
N SER A 259 -17.48 -14.63 -14.27
CA SER A 259 -18.26 -15.89 -14.29
C SER A 259 -19.53 -15.79 -13.42
N LEU A 260 -19.47 -15.16 -12.24
CA LEU A 260 -20.65 -14.92 -11.41
C LEU A 260 -21.71 -14.06 -12.13
N GLN A 261 -21.29 -13.05 -12.88
CA GLN A 261 -22.19 -12.20 -13.67
C GLN A 261 -22.77 -12.95 -14.86
N ASP A 262 -21.93 -13.69 -15.61
CA ASP A 262 -22.31 -14.36 -16.83
C ASP A 262 -23.19 -15.61 -16.55
N ASP A 263 -22.85 -16.38 -15.49
CA ASP A 263 -23.48 -17.67 -15.20
C ASP A 263 -24.72 -17.54 -14.30
N LEU A 264 -24.71 -16.58 -13.34
CA LEU A 264 -25.76 -16.43 -12.32
C LEU A 264 -26.47 -15.08 -12.36
N GLY A 265 -26.07 -14.15 -13.21
CA GLY A 265 -26.63 -12.80 -13.24
C GLY A 265 -26.32 -11.96 -11.99
N VAL A 266 -25.30 -12.31 -11.22
CA VAL A 266 -24.95 -11.65 -9.95
C VAL A 266 -24.20 -10.35 -10.23
N GLU A 267 -24.76 -9.21 -9.89
CA GLU A 267 -24.14 -7.90 -10.04
C GLU A 267 -23.57 -7.36 -8.73
N THR A 268 -24.26 -7.61 -7.61
CA THR A 268 -23.88 -7.18 -6.27
C THR A 268 -23.56 -8.36 -5.36
N ILE A 269 -22.91 -8.08 -4.24
CA ILE A 269 -22.65 -9.10 -3.21
C ILE A 269 -23.96 -9.55 -2.57
N GLY A 270 -24.96 -8.64 -2.46
CA GLY A 270 -26.29 -8.97 -1.97
C GLY A 270 -27.01 -10.01 -2.81
N ASP A 271 -26.83 -10.03 -4.12
CA ASP A 271 -27.48 -11.00 -5.01
C ASP A 271 -27.06 -12.43 -4.70
N LEU A 272 -25.84 -12.63 -4.15
CA LEU A 272 -25.36 -13.93 -3.70
C LEU A 272 -26.17 -14.51 -2.54
N LEU A 273 -26.91 -13.69 -1.77
CA LEU A 273 -27.74 -14.16 -0.66
C LEU A 273 -28.91 -15.04 -1.14
N SER A 274 -29.35 -14.88 -2.40
CA SER A 274 -30.41 -15.68 -3.01
C SER A 274 -29.99 -17.13 -3.31
N PHE A 275 -28.69 -17.44 -3.26
CA PHE A 275 -28.16 -18.76 -3.54
C PHE A 275 -27.84 -19.53 -2.27
N THR A 276 -28.18 -20.83 -2.26
CA THR A 276 -27.74 -21.74 -1.20
C THR A 276 -26.25 -22.03 -1.30
N GLU A 277 -25.65 -22.44 -0.20
CA GLU A 277 -24.24 -22.86 -0.19
C GLU A 277 -23.99 -24.00 -1.15
N ASP A 278 -24.88 -25.03 -1.16
CA ASP A 278 -24.76 -26.19 -2.05
C ASP A 278 -24.79 -25.81 -3.51
N LYS A 279 -25.64 -24.87 -3.91
CA LYS A 279 -25.71 -24.40 -5.31
C LYS A 279 -24.41 -23.71 -5.75
N LEU A 280 -23.82 -22.90 -4.89
CA LEU A 280 -22.55 -22.24 -5.15
C LEU A 280 -21.40 -23.25 -5.16
N GLN A 281 -21.45 -24.29 -4.32
CA GLN A 281 -20.46 -25.37 -4.30
C GLN A 281 -20.53 -26.24 -5.57
N GLU A 282 -21.74 -26.56 -6.02
CA GLU A 282 -21.96 -27.32 -7.26
C GLU A 282 -21.31 -26.61 -8.46
N GLN A 283 -21.46 -25.30 -8.55
CA GLN A 283 -21.04 -24.52 -9.72
C GLN A 283 -19.56 -24.11 -9.69
N TYR A 284 -19.03 -23.75 -8.51
CA TYR A 284 -17.67 -23.20 -8.36
C TYR A 284 -16.72 -24.09 -7.56
N GLY A 285 -17.19 -25.26 -7.12
CA GLY A 285 -16.48 -26.20 -6.26
C GLY A 285 -16.60 -25.85 -4.77
N VAL A 286 -16.47 -26.85 -3.90
CA VAL A 286 -16.72 -26.79 -2.47
C VAL A 286 -16.05 -25.57 -1.81
N ASN A 287 -14.73 -25.42 -1.99
CA ASN A 287 -13.99 -24.33 -1.34
C ASN A 287 -14.44 -22.94 -1.79
N THR A 288 -14.64 -22.75 -3.10
CA THR A 288 -15.03 -21.45 -3.66
C THR A 288 -16.49 -21.12 -3.37
N GLY A 289 -17.38 -22.12 -3.47
CA GLY A 289 -18.80 -21.96 -3.16
C GLY A 289 -19.04 -21.58 -1.71
N THR A 290 -18.44 -22.32 -0.77
CA THR A 290 -18.47 -21.95 0.66
C THR A 290 -17.92 -20.55 0.93
N TRP A 291 -16.81 -20.19 0.26
CA TRP A 291 -16.23 -18.85 0.41
C TRP A 291 -17.15 -17.76 -0.12
N LEU A 292 -17.80 -17.95 -1.27
CA LEU A 292 -18.78 -17.01 -1.83
C LEU A 292 -19.99 -16.83 -0.88
N TRP A 293 -20.53 -17.95 -0.40
CA TRP A 293 -21.68 -17.95 0.53
C TRP A 293 -21.37 -17.19 1.82
N LYS A 294 -20.19 -17.43 2.43
CA LYS A 294 -19.73 -16.72 3.61
C LYS A 294 -19.46 -15.24 3.33
N THR A 295 -18.82 -14.93 2.21
CA THR A 295 -18.52 -13.56 1.79
C THR A 295 -19.78 -12.71 1.68
N ALA A 296 -20.87 -13.25 1.09
CA ALA A 296 -22.16 -12.57 1.00
C ALA A 296 -22.77 -12.23 2.37
N ARG A 297 -22.44 -12.99 3.38
CA ARG A 297 -22.89 -12.81 4.79
C ARG A 297 -21.95 -11.99 5.65
N GLY A 298 -20.90 -11.42 5.05
CA GLY A 298 -19.91 -10.63 5.79
C GLY A 298 -18.93 -11.48 6.61
N ILE A 299 -18.94 -12.80 6.43
CA ILE A 299 -18.15 -13.75 7.21
C ILE A 299 -16.78 -13.98 6.56
N SER A 300 -15.70 -13.78 7.33
CA SER A 300 -14.34 -14.09 6.92
C SER A 300 -13.47 -14.48 8.10
N GLY A 301 -12.99 -15.74 8.08
CA GLY A 301 -12.05 -16.26 9.09
C GLY A 301 -10.57 -15.97 8.77
N GLU A 302 -10.28 -15.07 7.82
CA GLU A 302 -8.90 -14.72 7.50
C GLU A 302 -8.26 -13.99 8.70
N GLU A 303 -7.11 -14.50 9.19
CA GLU A 303 -6.37 -13.93 10.31
C GLU A 303 -5.35 -12.89 9.83
N VAL A 304 -4.98 -11.96 10.72
CA VAL A 304 -3.85 -11.08 10.53
C VAL A 304 -2.58 -11.84 10.90
N GLU A 305 -1.72 -12.07 9.91
CA GLU A 305 -0.41 -12.66 10.13
C GLU A 305 0.53 -11.61 10.75
N ASP A 306 1.19 -11.94 11.86
CA ASP A 306 2.22 -11.04 12.41
C ASP A 306 3.47 -11.07 11.52
N ARG A 307 3.49 -10.17 10.54
CA ARG A 307 4.50 -10.17 9.49
C ARG A 307 4.78 -8.76 8.95
N LEU A 308 5.88 -8.18 9.38
CA LEU A 308 6.33 -6.85 8.97
C LEU A 308 7.17 -6.87 7.69
N LEU A 309 7.80 -8.00 7.39
CA LEU A 309 8.71 -8.16 6.27
C LEU A 309 8.00 -8.77 5.04
N PRO A 310 8.48 -8.48 3.82
CA PRO A 310 7.87 -9.00 2.60
C PRO A 310 8.01 -10.53 2.48
N LYS A 311 7.01 -11.19 1.85
CA LYS A 311 7.01 -12.64 1.54
C LYS A 311 7.94 -13.01 0.38
N SER A 312 8.34 -12.03 -0.43
CA SER A 312 9.22 -12.23 -1.60
C SER A 312 9.92 -10.94 -1.99
N HIS A 313 11.04 -11.07 -2.68
CA HIS A 313 11.74 -9.97 -3.33
C HIS A 313 11.61 -10.14 -4.85
N GLY A 314 11.06 -9.15 -5.54
CA GLY A 314 10.90 -9.17 -6.99
C GLY A 314 11.53 -7.94 -7.64
N CYS A 315 12.19 -8.14 -8.78
CA CYS A 315 12.76 -7.11 -9.63
C CYS A 315 12.26 -7.29 -11.05
N GLY A 316 11.75 -6.23 -11.68
CA GLY A 316 11.19 -6.36 -13.03
C GLY A 316 11.14 -5.04 -13.78
N LYS A 317 10.97 -5.17 -15.11
CA LYS A 317 10.84 -4.06 -16.03
C LYS A 317 9.90 -4.38 -17.17
N THR A 318 9.19 -3.36 -17.66
CA THR A 318 8.36 -3.43 -18.85
C THR A 318 9.04 -2.72 -20.02
N PHE A 319 8.86 -3.24 -21.22
CA PHE A 319 9.44 -2.77 -22.49
C PHE A 319 8.30 -2.48 -23.48
N PRO A 320 7.62 -1.31 -23.39
CA PRO A 320 6.43 -1.04 -24.19
C PRO A 320 6.79 -0.73 -25.66
N GLY A 321 5.96 -1.22 -26.57
CA GLY A 321 6.02 -0.90 -28.01
C GLY A 321 7.38 -1.21 -28.65
N PRO A 322 8.01 -0.24 -29.35
CA PRO A 322 9.27 -0.46 -30.05
C PRO A 322 10.45 -0.86 -29.17
N ARG A 323 10.35 -0.68 -27.84
CA ARG A 323 11.38 -1.05 -26.85
C ARG A 323 11.34 -2.53 -26.45
N ALA A 324 10.40 -3.32 -26.98
CA ALA A 324 10.32 -4.75 -26.73
C ALA A 324 11.64 -5.44 -27.10
N LEU A 325 12.09 -6.37 -26.26
CA LEU A 325 13.35 -7.09 -26.49
C LEU A 325 13.12 -8.19 -27.53
N LYS A 326 13.93 -8.20 -28.59
CA LYS A 326 13.77 -9.09 -29.75
C LYS A 326 14.90 -10.09 -29.94
N ASN A 327 15.91 -10.10 -29.06
CA ASN A 327 17.02 -11.02 -29.12
C ASN A 327 17.52 -11.41 -27.73
N SER A 328 18.15 -12.58 -27.62
CA SER A 328 18.63 -13.14 -26.35
C SER A 328 19.72 -12.29 -25.70
N ALA A 329 20.55 -11.58 -26.47
CA ALA A 329 21.59 -10.72 -25.90
C ALA A 329 20.98 -9.54 -25.11
N SER A 330 19.93 -8.89 -25.67
CA SER A 330 19.20 -7.82 -24.97
C SER A 330 18.48 -8.34 -23.72
N VAL A 331 17.90 -9.54 -23.78
CA VAL A 331 17.27 -10.18 -22.62
C VAL A 331 18.31 -10.47 -21.55
N LYS A 332 19.47 -11.06 -21.94
CA LYS A 332 20.57 -11.33 -21.01
C LYS A 332 21.04 -10.06 -20.29
N GLY A 333 21.28 -8.99 -21.03
CA GLY A 333 21.72 -7.71 -20.43
C GLY A 333 20.74 -7.15 -19.41
N TRP A 334 19.42 -7.33 -19.62
CA TRP A 334 18.42 -6.93 -18.63
C TRP A 334 18.29 -7.92 -17.47
N LEU A 335 18.41 -9.22 -17.71
CA LEU A 335 18.44 -10.23 -16.64
C LEU A 335 19.63 -10.00 -15.73
N ASP A 336 20.80 -9.70 -16.27
CA ASP A 336 22.01 -9.42 -15.50
C ASP A 336 21.76 -8.27 -14.49
N GLN A 337 21.16 -7.16 -14.94
CA GLN A 337 20.83 -6.02 -14.07
C GLN A 337 19.73 -6.33 -13.04
N LEU A 338 18.67 -7.06 -13.43
CA LEU A 338 17.58 -7.42 -12.53
C LEU A 338 18.04 -8.41 -11.46
N CYS A 339 18.92 -9.36 -11.82
CA CYS A 339 19.49 -10.33 -10.90
C CYS A 339 20.50 -9.71 -9.94
N GLU A 340 21.26 -8.69 -10.38
CA GLU A 340 22.14 -7.92 -9.50
C GLU A 340 21.32 -7.22 -8.41
N GLU A 341 20.26 -6.48 -8.76
CA GLU A 341 19.38 -5.84 -7.78
C GLU A 341 18.72 -6.87 -6.87
N LEU A 342 18.28 -8.02 -7.42
CA LEU A 342 17.68 -9.08 -6.62
C LEU A 342 18.68 -9.66 -5.62
N SER A 343 19.92 -9.91 -6.06
CA SER A 343 21.02 -10.40 -5.23
C SER A 343 21.31 -9.47 -4.06
N GLU A 344 21.41 -8.17 -4.30
CA GLU A 344 21.60 -7.17 -3.25
C GLU A 344 20.46 -7.17 -2.23
N ARG A 345 19.21 -7.25 -2.70
CA ARG A 345 18.03 -7.24 -1.81
C ARG A 345 17.93 -8.49 -0.95
N ILE A 346 18.19 -9.67 -1.51
CA ILE A 346 18.16 -10.91 -0.70
C ILE A 346 19.38 -10.99 0.23
N GLN A 347 20.52 -10.43 -0.16
CA GLN A 347 21.69 -10.37 0.72
C GLN A 347 21.48 -9.38 1.87
N SER A 348 20.84 -8.25 1.62
CA SER A 348 20.42 -7.30 2.66
C SER A 348 19.44 -7.96 3.65
N ASP A 349 18.45 -8.69 3.15
CA ASP A 349 17.47 -9.42 3.99
C ASP A 349 18.14 -10.51 4.83
N LEU A 350 19.10 -11.24 4.25
CA LEU A 350 19.93 -12.22 4.96
C LEU A 350 20.75 -11.56 6.08
N ASN A 351 21.38 -10.44 5.79
CA ASN A 351 22.27 -9.76 6.75
C ASN A 351 21.49 -9.10 7.89
N GLN A 352 20.40 -8.41 7.56
CA GLN A 352 19.63 -7.61 8.51
C GLN A 352 18.60 -8.45 9.28
N ASN A 353 17.87 -9.31 8.55
CA ASN A 353 16.73 -10.03 9.10
C ASN A 353 16.99 -11.53 9.32
N LYS A 354 18.19 -12.03 8.95
CA LYS A 354 18.56 -13.46 9.07
C LYS A 354 17.61 -14.39 8.35
N ARG A 355 17.10 -13.96 7.16
CA ARG A 355 16.18 -14.75 6.35
C ARG A 355 16.81 -15.17 5.04
N ILE A 356 16.43 -16.36 4.55
CA ILE A 356 16.87 -16.91 3.28
C ILE A 356 15.69 -17.22 2.37
N ALA A 357 15.82 -16.85 1.08
CA ALA A 357 14.90 -17.24 0.03
C ALA A 357 15.37 -18.56 -0.61
N GLN A 358 14.42 -19.45 -0.97
CA GLN A 358 14.75 -20.78 -1.51
C GLN A 358 14.43 -20.94 -2.99
N THR A 359 13.57 -20.11 -3.56
CA THR A 359 13.09 -20.30 -4.93
C THR A 359 13.32 -19.05 -5.76
N LEU A 360 13.99 -19.21 -6.90
CA LEU A 360 14.06 -18.23 -7.99
C LEU A 360 12.97 -18.52 -9.00
N THR A 361 12.19 -17.49 -9.36
CA THR A 361 11.14 -17.59 -10.40
C THR A 361 11.35 -16.49 -11.44
N LEU A 362 11.26 -16.87 -12.71
CA LEU A 362 11.24 -15.97 -13.84
C LEU A 362 9.83 -15.85 -14.40
N HIS A 363 9.40 -14.62 -14.64
CA HIS A 363 8.18 -14.30 -15.36
C HIS A 363 8.50 -13.38 -16.54
N ALA A 364 7.90 -13.66 -17.68
CA ALA A 364 7.98 -12.79 -18.85
C ALA A 364 6.61 -12.65 -19.53
N ARG A 365 6.46 -11.55 -20.27
CA ARG A 365 5.39 -11.41 -21.27
C ARG A 365 6.03 -11.39 -22.64
N ALA A 366 5.63 -12.30 -23.47
CA ALA A 366 6.10 -12.43 -24.84
C ALA A 366 4.93 -12.29 -25.82
N SER A 367 5.24 -11.88 -27.05
CA SER A 367 4.37 -11.97 -28.22
C SER A 367 5.13 -12.55 -29.39
N LYS A 368 4.46 -13.33 -30.25
CA LYS A 368 4.99 -13.82 -31.53
C LYS A 368 4.71 -12.78 -32.62
N GLU A 369 5.62 -12.62 -33.58
CA GLU A 369 5.50 -11.57 -34.61
C GLU A 369 4.28 -11.74 -35.53
N ASN A 370 3.82 -12.98 -35.75
CA ASN A 370 2.75 -13.30 -36.70
C ASN A 370 1.37 -13.49 -36.06
N GLU A 371 1.25 -13.45 -34.72
CA GLU A 371 -0.01 -13.65 -34.01
C GLU A 371 -0.43 -12.35 -33.30
N ARG A 372 -1.39 -11.62 -33.89
CA ARG A 372 -2.00 -10.41 -33.25
C ARG A 372 -2.83 -10.76 -32.01
N ASP A 373 -3.22 -12.00 -31.83
CA ASP A 373 -4.11 -12.50 -30.77
C ASP A 373 -3.62 -13.82 -30.15
N SER A 374 -2.32 -13.91 -29.82
CA SER A 374 -1.82 -15.11 -29.15
C SER A 374 -2.39 -15.21 -27.74
N THR A 375 -3.27 -16.18 -27.52
CA THR A 375 -3.78 -16.56 -26.20
C THR A 375 -2.70 -17.26 -25.36
N LYS A 376 -1.60 -17.70 -25.98
CA LYS A 376 -0.51 -18.40 -25.31
C LYS A 376 0.33 -17.44 -24.48
N LYS A 377 0.41 -17.71 -23.19
CA LYS A 377 1.23 -16.95 -22.24
C LYS A 377 2.62 -17.57 -22.16
N PHE A 378 3.64 -16.70 -22.03
CA PHE A 378 4.99 -17.17 -21.69
C PHE A 378 4.94 -17.93 -20.36
N PRO A 379 5.49 -19.19 -20.29
CA PRO A 379 5.43 -20.01 -19.10
C PRO A 379 6.26 -19.40 -17.97
N SER A 380 5.73 -19.41 -16.74
CA SER A 380 6.50 -19.09 -15.56
C SER A 380 7.42 -20.25 -15.19
N LYS A 381 8.71 -19.99 -15.04
CA LYS A 381 9.73 -21.00 -14.73
C LYS A 381 10.37 -20.72 -13.38
N SER A 382 10.66 -21.80 -12.63
CA SER A 382 11.26 -21.71 -11.29
C SER A 382 12.36 -22.76 -11.10
N CYS A 383 13.34 -22.41 -10.26
CA CYS A 383 14.37 -23.34 -9.78
C CYS A 383 14.74 -23.03 -8.31
N PRO A 384 15.45 -23.92 -7.63
CA PRO A 384 16.08 -23.59 -6.35
C PRO A 384 16.99 -22.37 -6.49
N LEU A 385 16.92 -21.44 -5.53
CA LEU A 385 17.74 -20.23 -5.54
C LEU A 385 19.15 -20.54 -5.03
N ARG A 386 20.16 -20.24 -5.83
CA ARG A 386 21.57 -20.28 -5.45
C ARG A 386 22.06 -18.86 -5.16
N TYR A 387 22.56 -18.62 -3.95
CA TYR A 387 23.09 -17.30 -3.58
C TYR A 387 24.37 -16.98 -4.35
N GLY A 388 24.55 -15.69 -4.66
CA GLY A 388 25.64 -15.14 -5.48
C GLY A 388 25.15 -14.63 -6.82
N THR A 389 25.49 -13.38 -7.16
CA THR A 389 24.98 -12.66 -8.34
C THR A 389 25.15 -13.46 -9.64
N GLY A 390 26.35 -13.98 -9.91
CA GLY A 390 26.61 -14.75 -11.13
C GLY A 390 25.80 -16.04 -11.22
N LYS A 391 25.55 -16.72 -10.08
CA LYS A 391 24.73 -17.94 -10.05
C LYS A 391 23.25 -17.63 -10.35
N ILE A 392 22.73 -16.52 -9.79
CA ILE A 392 21.36 -16.06 -10.03
C ILE A 392 21.19 -15.66 -11.52
N GLN A 393 22.16 -14.97 -12.10
CA GLN A 393 22.18 -14.60 -13.52
C GLN A 393 22.18 -15.81 -14.44
N GLU A 394 23.03 -16.80 -14.15
CA GLU A 394 23.09 -18.06 -14.89
C GLU A 394 21.76 -18.81 -14.84
N ASP A 395 21.19 -18.96 -13.63
CA ASP A 395 19.91 -19.67 -13.44
C ASP A 395 18.76 -18.92 -14.11
N ALA A 396 18.69 -17.61 -14.00
CA ALA A 396 17.65 -16.80 -14.63
C ALA A 396 17.71 -16.92 -16.17
N MET A 397 18.92 -16.95 -16.76
CA MET A 397 19.06 -17.15 -18.21
C MET A 397 18.61 -18.55 -18.66
N LYS A 398 18.96 -19.59 -17.92
CA LYS A 398 18.49 -20.98 -18.18
C LYS A 398 16.96 -21.08 -18.09
N LEU A 399 16.35 -20.43 -17.09
CA LEU A 399 14.90 -20.37 -16.96
C LEU A 399 14.24 -19.64 -18.14
N PHE A 400 14.86 -18.56 -18.62
CA PHE A 400 14.37 -17.83 -19.79
C PHE A 400 14.45 -18.69 -21.05
N GLU A 401 15.57 -19.32 -21.33
CA GLU A 401 15.78 -20.18 -22.50
C GLU A 401 14.82 -21.37 -22.51
N SER A 402 14.65 -22.03 -21.37
CA SER A 402 13.65 -23.10 -21.20
C SER A 402 12.22 -22.62 -21.44
N GLY A 403 11.87 -21.42 -20.92
CA GLY A 403 10.55 -20.83 -21.13
C GLY A 403 10.34 -20.40 -22.58
N LEU A 404 11.36 -19.85 -23.23
CA LEU A 404 11.30 -19.44 -24.63
C LEU A 404 11.11 -20.64 -25.56
N HIS A 405 11.84 -21.73 -25.33
CA HIS A 405 11.71 -22.97 -26.10
C HIS A 405 10.26 -23.52 -26.00
N GLU A 406 9.70 -23.59 -24.80
CA GLU A 406 8.31 -24.02 -24.59
C GLU A 406 7.30 -23.06 -25.23
N PHE A 407 7.55 -21.75 -25.17
CA PHE A 407 6.67 -20.73 -25.76
C PHE A 407 6.63 -20.84 -27.28
N LEU A 408 7.77 -21.09 -27.93
CA LEU A 408 7.90 -21.16 -29.38
C LEU A 408 7.44 -22.52 -29.97
N GLU A 409 7.32 -23.59 -29.17
CA GLU A 409 6.92 -24.94 -29.65
C GLU A 409 7.74 -25.41 -30.85
N SER A 410 9.02 -25.20 -30.84
CA SER A 410 9.94 -25.50 -31.94
C SER A 410 9.67 -24.76 -33.25
N GLN A 411 8.80 -23.76 -33.25
CA GLN A 411 8.58 -22.87 -34.39
C GLN A 411 9.67 -21.78 -34.43
N ASN A 412 10.27 -21.61 -35.60
CA ASN A 412 11.30 -20.57 -35.81
C ASN A 412 10.65 -19.20 -36.12
N THR A 413 9.70 -18.77 -35.28
CA THR A 413 8.99 -17.50 -35.43
C THR A 413 9.67 -16.39 -34.63
N GLY A 414 9.68 -15.16 -35.16
CA GLY A 414 10.15 -14.00 -34.43
C GLY A 414 9.35 -13.79 -33.13
N TRP A 415 10.03 -13.35 -32.08
CA TRP A 415 9.44 -13.12 -30.77
C TRP A 415 9.85 -11.76 -30.20
N SER A 416 9.03 -11.26 -29.28
CA SER A 416 9.37 -10.05 -28.52
C SER A 416 8.94 -10.14 -27.08
N ILE A 417 9.79 -9.67 -26.17
CA ILE A 417 9.52 -9.62 -24.73
C ILE A 417 9.12 -8.20 -24.34
N THR A 418 7.92 -8.04 -23.81
CA THR A 418 7.38 -6.75 -23.36
C THR A 418 7.45 -6.54 -21.85
N SER A 419 7.71 -7.60 -21.07
CA SER A 419 7.94 -7.54 -19.64
C SER A 419 8.85 -8.68 -19.20
N LEU A 420 9.75 -8.40 -18.26
CA LEU A 420 10.68 -9.36 -17.69
C LEU A 420 10.82 -9.11 -16.20
N SER A 421 10.74 -10.16 -15.39
CA SER A 421 10.92 -10.07 -13.93
C SER A 421 11.49 -11.36 -13.34
N VAL A 422 12.29 -11.18 -12.30
CA VAL A 422 12.84 -12.25 -11.46
C VAL A 422 12.38 -12.05 -10.02
N THR A 423 12.03 -13.14 -9.35
CA THR A 423 11.48 -13.11 -7.98
C THR A 423 12.13 -14.19 -7.13
N ALA A 424 12.64 -13.79 -5.96
CA ALA A 424 13.05 -14.69 -4.89
C ALA A 424 11.90 -14.85 -3.89
N SER A 425 11.50 -16.08 -3.63
CA SER A 425 10.35 -16.42 -2.79
C SER A 425 10.65 -17.63 -1.87
N LYS A 426 9.65 -18.04 -1.08
CA LYS A 426 9.81 -19.02 0.00
C LYS A 426 10.92 -18.57 0.95
N ILE A 427 10.69 -17.43 1.58
CA ILE A 427 11.63 -16.83 2.52
C ILE A 427 11.36 -17.40 3.90
N PHE A 428 12.40 -17.87 4.58
CA PHE A 428 12.35 -18.47 5.91
C PHE A 428 13.41 -17.83 6.82
N ASP A 429 13.10 -17.78 8.10
CA ASP A 429 14.06 -17.40 9.12
C ASP A 429 15.11 -18.49 9.28
N ILE A 430 16.36 -18.09 9.48
CA ILE A 430 17.44 -19.03 9.77
C ILE A 430 17.33 -19.41 11.25
N PRO A 431 17.20 -20.72 11.58
CA PRO A 431 17.16 -21.14 12.98
C PRO A 431 18.41 -20.68 13.74
N SER A 432 18.21 -20.18 14.95
CA SER A 432 19.30 -19.81 15.87
C SER A 432 20.18 -21.03 16.14
N GLY A 433 21.49 -20.89 15.94
CA GLY A 433 22.45 -21.98 16.09
C GLY A 433 23.02 -22.56 14.78
N THR A 434 22.50 -22.22 13.61
CA THR A 434 22.98 -22.70 12.29
C THR A 434 24.09 -21.81 11.70
N SER A 435 25.13 -21.46 12.48
CA SER A 435 26.29 -20.69 11.99
C SER A 435 27.04 -21.36 10.82
N SER A 436 26.92 -22.68 10.67
CA SER A 436 27.57 -23.44 9.60
C SER A 436 27.02 -23.14 8.20
N ILE A 437 25.71 -22.95 8.02
CA ILE A 437 25.08 -22.67 6.73
C ILE A 437 25.49 -21.29 6.18
N LEU A 438 25.67 -20.30 7.07
CA LEU A 438 26.08 -18.95 6.67
C LEU A 438 27.47 -18.89 6.03
N ARG A 439 28.37 -19.80 6.37
CA ARG A 439 29.70 -19.90 5.74
C ARG A 439 29.60 -20.37 4.28
N TYR A 440 28.70 -21.27 3.96
CA TYR A 440 28.47 -21.75 2.57
C TYR A 440 27.79 -20.71 1.67
N ILE A 441 26.96 -19.85 2.28
CA ILE A 441 26.24 -18.82 1.54
C ILE A 441 27.13 -17.58 1.26
N LYS A 442 28.09 -17.27 2.15
CA LYS A 442 28.96 -16.09 2.03
C LYS A 442 30.10 -16.23 1.00
N GLY A 443 30.36 -17.41 0.45
CA GLY A 443 31.51 -17.64 -0.44
C GLY A 443 32.89 -17.46 0.29
N PRO A 444 33.99 -17.92 -0.28
CA PRO A 444 35.29 -17.73 0.33
C PRO A 444 35.64 -16.23 0.32
N SER A 445 35.63 -15.60 1.49
CA SER A 445 36.28 -14.32 1.69
C SER A 445 37.78 -14.51 1.43
N SER A 446 38.38 -13.66 0.62
CA SER A 446 39.84 -13.61 0.42
C SER A 446 40.48 -13.23 1.76
N ALA A 447 40.75 -14.22 2.57
CA ALA A 447 41.62 -14.08 3.74
C ALA A 447 43.02 -14.54 3.36
N ALA A 448 44.02 -13.75 3.75
CA ALA A 448 45.44 -14.01 3.59
C ALA A 448 45.82 -15.40 4.10
N PRO A 449 46.89 -16.03 3.56
CA PRO A 449 47.29 -17.38 3.94
C PRO A 449 47.74 -17.41 5.41
N PRO A 450 47.41 -18.49 6.15
CA PRO A 450 47.82 -18.62 7.54
C PRO A 450 49.34 -18.85 7.66
N ALA A 451 49.95 -18.13 8.58
CA ALA A 451 51.34 -18.37 8.99
C ALA A 451 51.46 -19.77 9.60
N ILE A 452 52.53 -20.44 9.27
CA ILE A 452 52.93 -21.76 9.75
C ILE A 452 53.21 -21.68 11.26
N PRO A 453 52.65 -22.56 12.10
CA PRO A 453 53.07 -22.61 13.52
C PRO A 453 54.32 -23.42 13.70
N ASP A 454 55.29 -22.84 14.39
CA ASP A 454 56.49 -23.50 14.85
C ASP A 454 56.17 -24.40 16.05
N SER A 455 56.75 -25.60 16.01
CA SER A 455 56.51 -26.64 16.97
C SER A 455 57.51 -26.55 18.13
N SER A 456 57.02 -26.46 19.38
CA SER A 456 57.66 -27.21 20.50
C SER A 456 56.94 -27.01 21.84
N SER A 457 56.84 -28.14 22.53
CA SER A 457 56.72 -28.42 23.98
C SER A 457 55.33 -28.52 24.61
N VAL A 458 55.13 -29.68 25.18
CA VAL A 458 54.07 -30.37 25.92
C VAL A 458 54.09 -29.98 27.42
N PRO A 459 53.21 -30.50 28.29
CA PRO A 459 52.26 -29.71 29.10
C PRO A 459 52.55 -29.71 30.61
N GLU A 460 51.87 -28.90 31.36
CA GLU A 460 51.53 -29.17 32.77
C GLU A 460 50.23 -28.50 33.20
N ASP A 461 49.34 -29.28 33.74
CA ASP A 461 48.21 -29.01 34.62
C ASP A 461 48.68 -29.34 36.07
N PRO A 462 48.05 -28.94 37.16
CA PRO A 462 46.74 -28.38 37.42
C PRO A 462 46.64 -27.34 38.59
N SER A 463 45.38 -26.91 38.78
CA SER A 463 44.71 -26.63 40.06
C SER A 463 44.56 -25.18 40.57
N LEU A 464 43.27 -24.92 40.80
CA LEU A 464 42.64 -24.32 42.00
C LEU A 464 42.65 -22.79 42.23
N ASP A 465 41.41 -22.32 42.21
CA ASP A 465 40.75 -21.49 43.22
C ASP A 465 40.82 -19.95 43.19
N ASN A 466 39.62 -19.45 43.28
CA ASN A 466 39.10 -18.34 44.09
C ASN A 466 39.04 -16.91 43.55
N ASP A 467 37.79 -16.54 43.38
CA ASP A 467 37.11 -15.32 43.87
C ASP A 467 37.92 -14.02 43.96
N VAL A 468 37.38 -12.98 43.41
CA VAL A 468 36.96 -11.77 44.13
C VAL A 468 36.35 -10.69 43.19
N PHE A 469 35.11 -10.34 43.46
CA PHE A 469 34.43 -9.06 43.28
C PHE A 469 35.32 -7.84 43.12
N VAL A 470 34.92 -6.89 42.25
CA VAL A 470 34.62 -5.49 42.62
C VAL A 470 34.02 -4.71 41.44
N LYS A 471 32.99 -3.96 41.75
CA LYS A 471 32.19 -3.02 40.97
C LYS A 471 32.86 -1.61 40.92
N PRO A 472 32.18 -0.60 40.37
CA PRO A 472 32.63 0.30 39.31
C PRO A 472 33.02 1.70 39.85
N ILE A 473 33.66 2.54 39.04
CA ILE A 473 33.84 3.98 39.33
C ILE A 473 33.64 4.84 38.07
N HIS A 474 32.65 5.67 38.17
CA HIS A 474 32.47 7.11 37.92
C HIS A 474 33.12 7.81 36.73
N GLU A 475 32.23 8.50 36.02
CA GLU A 475 32.24 9.81 35.38
C GLU A 475 33.50 10.68 35.55
N GLU A 476 33.91 11.31 34.46
CA GLU A 476 34.40 12.68 34.51
C GLU A 476 34.00 13.47 33.24
N GLN A 477 33.32 14.57 33.51
CA GLN A 477 32.95 15.65 32.60
C GLN A 477 34.18 16.47 32.23
N CYS A 478 34.24 16.95 31.00
CA CYS A 478 34.94 18.18 30.66
C CYS A 478 34.15 19.02 29.68
N GLN A 479 33.73 20.17 30.15
CA GLN A 479 33.17 21.27 29.35
C GLN A 479 34.28 22.25 28.92
N PRO A 480 33.96 23.20 28.01
CA PRO A 480 34.88 23.83 27.08
C PRO A 480 35.42 25.17 27.57
N SER A 481 36.54 25.58 27.04
CA SER A 481 37.08 26.92 27.20
C SER A 481 36.83 27.79 25.94
N MET A 482 36.21 28.93 26.17
CA MET A 482 36.09 30.06 25.24
C MET A 482 37.44 30.71 24.96
N SER A 483 37.62 31.25 23.77
CA SER A 483 38.42 32.44 23.56
C SER A 483 37.83 33.26 22.38
N GLU A 484 37.38 34.42 22.75
CA GLU A 484 36.99 35.53 21.87
C GLU A 484 38.19 36.05 21.07
N LYS A 485 37.92 36.50 19.85
CA LYS A 485 38.43 37.80 19.32
C LYS A 485 37.57 38.32 18.20
N GLU A 486 37.18 39.58 18.42
CA GLU A 486 36.51 40.49 17.53
C GLU A 486 37.27 40.71 16.20
N ASP A 487 36.51 40.97 15.15
CA ASP A 487 36.79 42.10 14.26
C ASP A 487 35.53 42.53 13.51
N ASN A 488 35.23 43.81 13.71
CA ASN A 488 34.22 44.64 13.06
C ASN A 488 34.62 44.99 11.62
N ASN A 489 33.75 44.93 10.65
CA ASN A 489 33.25 46.08 9.87
C ASN A 489 32.51 45.69 8.58
N ALA A 490 31.54 46.53 8.27
CA ALA A 490 30.91 46.76 6.98
C ALA A 490 29.80 45.76 6.54
N HIS A 491 28.54 46.21 6.69
CA HIS A 491 27.66 46.59 5.58
C HIS A 491 26.27 47.00 6.03
N SER A 492 26.11 48.28 6.23
CA SER A 492 24.83 48.98 6.17
C SER A 492 24.60 49.51 4.76
N ALA A 493 23.95 48.73 3.89
CA ALA A 493 23.38 49.23 2.61
C ALA A 493 22.58 48.17 1.83
N SER A 494 21.56 47.52 2.42
CA SER A 494 20.62 46.72 1.63
C SER A 494 19.17 46.62 2.13
N ALA A 495 18.82 47.40 3.18
CA ALA A 495 17.47 47.34 3.76
C ALA A 495 16.45 48.34 3.17
N ILE A 496 16.82 49.20 2.22
CA ILE A 496 15.91 50.19 1.64
C ILE A 496 15.31 49.78 0.30
N SER A 497 15.84 48.77 -0.36
CA SER A 497 15.34 48.31 -1.69
C SER A 497 14.19 47.31 -1.64
N ALA A 498 13.94 46.64 -0.50
CA ALA A 498 12.88 45.61 -0.39
C ALA A 498 11.48 46.20 -0.11
N LYS A 499 11.39 47.32 0.62
CA LYS A 499 10.09 47.97 0.91
C LYS A 499 9.49 48.74 -0.26
N GLN A 500 10.27 49.18 -1.23
CA GLN A 500 9.77 49.86 -2.43
C GLN A 500 9.32 48.89 -3.54
N ARG A 501 9.73 47.64 -3.51
CA ARG A 501 9.25 46.63 -4.45
C ARG A 501 7.90 46.04 -4.07
N GLN A 502 7.59 45.89 -2.79
CA GLN A 502 6.27 45.42 -2.35
C GLN A 502 5.15 46.45 -2.58
N ALA A 503 5.40 47.74 -2.43
CA ALA A 503 4.40 48.79 -2.66
C ALA A 503 4.05 49.01 -4.14
N ASN A 504 4.90 48.58 -5.08
CA ASN A 504 4.63 48.66 -6.52
C ASN A 504 3.94 47.39 -7.08
N GLU A 505 3.98 46.28 -6.38
CA GLU A 505 3.32 45.03 -6.79
C GLU A 505 1.85 45.02 -6.35
N GLU A 506 1.52 45.59 -5.20
CA GLU A 506 0.13 45.78 -4.74
C GLU A 506 -0.68 46.77 -5.58
N LYS A 507 -0.04 47.74 -6.24
CA LYS A 507 -0.71 48.68 -7.18
C LYS A 507 -0.92 48.12 -8.58
N ARG A 508 -0.31 46.97 -8.94
CA ARG A 508 -0.50 46.32 -10.25
C ARG A 508 -1.57 45.26 -10.26
N ILE A 509 -1.97 44.73 -9.10
CA ILE A 509 -2.97 43.69 -8.94
C ILE A 509 -4.41 44.24 -8.88
N SER A 510 -4.60 45.54 -8.65
CA SER A 510 -5.93 46.14 -8.53
C SER A 510 -6.56 46.63 -9.83
N LYS A 511 -5.98 46.34 -11.00
CA LYS A 511 -6.55 46.73 -12.30
C LYS A 511 -6.45 45.59 -13.29
N LYS A 512 -7.34 44.59 -13.17
CA LYS A 512 -7.90 43.70 -14.24
C LYS A 512 -8.47 42.42 -13.62
N LEU A 513 -9.71 42.50 -13.18
CA LEU A 513 -10.59 41.32 -13.13
C LEU A 513 -11.88 41.72 -13.87
N PRO A 514 -12.25 41.03 -14.95
CA PRO A 514 -13.59 41.17 -15.48
C PRO A 514 -14.56 40.42 -14.56
N GLU A 515 -15.66 41.08 -14.20
CA GLU A 515 -16.81 40.46 -13.52
C GLU A 515 -17.30 39.27 -14.29
N VAL A 516 -17.19 38.09 -13.72
CA VAL A 516 -17.91 36.90 -14.18
C VAL A 516 -19.27 36.89 -13.49
N LYS A 517 -20.29 37.41 -14.14
CA LYS A 517 -21.68 37.17 -13.80
C LYS A 517 -22.00 35.72 -14.15
N GLY A 518 -22.17 34.84 -13.12
CA GLY A 518 -22.53 33.47 -13.41
C GLY A 518 -22.66 32.48 -12.27
N THR A 519 -22.68 32.87 -11.00
CA THR A 519 -22.78 31.94 -9.86
C THR A 519 -24.16 31.88 -9.17
N SER A 520 -25.25 32.38 -9.79
CA SER A 520 -26.59 32.27 -9.19
C SER A 520 -27.45 31.13 -9.77
N SER A 521 -26.94 30.33 -10.70
CA SER A 521 -27.75 29.28 -11.38
C SER A 521 -27.71 27.92 -10.68
N ILE A 522 -26.64 27.59 -9.95
CA ILE A 522 -26.49 26.27 -9.29
C ILE A 522 -27.26 26.23 -7.97
N LEU A 523 -27.30 27.33 -7.21
CA LEU A 523 -28.07 27.41 -5.96
C LEU A 523 -29.58 27.46 -6.16
N LYS A 524 -30.08 27.89 -7.32
CA LYS A 524 -31.50 27.82 -7.68
C LYS A 524 -31.99 26.44 -8.11
N PHE A 525 -31.09 25.52 -8.46
CA PHE A 525 -31.43 24.15 -8.80
C PHE A 525 -31.57 23.26 -7.55
N LEU A 526 -30.86 23.57 -6.47
CA LEU A 526 -30.91 22.82 -5.21
C LEU A 526 -32.05 23.25 -4.27
N SER A 527 -32.65 24.42 -4.47
CA SER A 527 -33.76 24.92 -3.64
C SER A 527 -35.16 24.64 -4.16
N ARG A 528 -35.31 23.94 -5.29
CA ARG A 528 -36.63 23.60 -5.90
C ARG A 528 -37.08 22.17 -5.71
N GLY A 529 -36.40 21.40 -4.86
CA GLY A 529 -36.71 19.99 -4.59
C GLY A 529 -37.50 19.70 -3.30
N GLN A 530 -38.00 20.72 -2.60
CA GLN A 530 -38.85 20.52 -1.41
C GLN A 530 -40.10 21.37 -1.48
N SER A 531 -41.15 20.89 -2.11
CA SER A 531 -42.54 21.06 -1.73
C SER A 531 -43.45 20.54 -2.83
N THR A 532 -44.31 19.67 -2.44
CA THR A 532 -45.59 19.20 -2.99
C THR A 532 -45.62 17.71 -3.37
N PHE A 533 -45.92 16.91 -2.37
CA PHE A 533 -46.62 15.64 -2.55
C PHE A 533 -48.08 15.87 -2.18
N HIS A 534 -48.95 16.00 -3.18
CA HIS A 534 -50.34 15.54 -3.12
C HIS A 534 -50.87 15.32 -4.54
N GLU A 535 -51.29 14.07 -4.77
CA GLU A 535 -52.24 13.54 -5.78
C GLU A 535 -52.16 13.99 -7.23
N LYS A 536 -51.82 13.04 -8.13
CA LYS A 536 -52.76 12.43 -9.07
C LYS A 536 -52.09 11.36 -9.94
N ARG A 537 -52.77 10.22 -10.03
CA ARG A 537 -52.46 9.09 -10.90
C ARG A 537 -52.62 9.50 -12.38
N LYS A 538 -51.73 9.04 -13.20
CA LYS A 538 -51.81 8.35 -14.50
C LYS A 538 -50.76 8.81 -15.49
N SER A 539 -50.13 7.80 -16.06
CA SER A 539 -49.62 7.58 -17.42
C SER A 539 -48.17 7.98 -17.74
N ASP A 540 -47.43 6.92 -18.06
CA ASP A 540 -46.38 6.77 -19.05
C ASP A 540 -44.99 7.36 -18.82
N GLY A 541 -44.08 6.44 -18.44
CA GLY A 541 -42.84 6.14 -19.12
C GLY A 541 -41.75 7.22 -19.17
N LEU A 542 -40.86 7.22 -18.23
CA LEU A 542 -39.40 7.24 -18.41
C LEU A 542 -38.71 7.51 -17.03
N ILE A 543 -38.29 6.45 -16.41
CA ILE A 543 -37.49 6.52 -15.18
C ILE A 543 -36.04 6.79 -15.58
N CYS A 544 -35.60 8.03 -15.35
CA CYS A 544 -34.18 8.35 -15.38
C CYS A 544 -33.62 8.11 -13.98
N SER A 545 -32.95 6.98 -13.80
CA SER A 545 -32.42 6.51 -12.52
C SER A 545 -31.21 7.33 -12.08
N HIS A 546 -31.15 7.59 -10.80
CA HIS A 546 -30.04 8.22 -10.05
C HIS A 546 -28.71 7.42 -10.06
N GLN A 547 -28.53 6.49 -11.00
CA GLN A 547 -27.41 5.56 -11.12
C GLN A 547 -26.15 6.19 -11.72
N GLY A 548 -26.24 7.32 -12.41
CA GLY A 548 -25.11 7.89 -13.15
C GLY A 548 -24.01 8.59 -12.34
N LEU A 549 -24.29 9.03 -11.11
CA LEU A 549 -23.30 9.74 -10.26
C LEU A 549 -22.49 8.80 -9.37
N VAL A 550 -23.05 7.67 -9.02
CA VAL A 550 -22.37 6.65 -8.19
C VAL A 550 -21.36 5.85 -9.02
N ASP A 551 -21.63 5.63 -10.30
CA ASP A 551 -20.74 4.88 -11.19
C ASP A 551 -19.44 5.62 -11.55
N CYS A 552 -19.43 6.95 -11.53
CA CYS A 552 -18.23 7.72 -11.84
C CYS A 552 -17.21 7.71 -10.69
N MET A 553 -17.66 7.76 -9.44
CA MET A 553 -16.78 7.64 -8.27
C MET A 553 -16.29 6.22 -8.01
N SER A 554 -17.06 5.22 -8.48
CA SER A 554 -16.77 3.80 -8.21
C SER A 554 -15.64 3.22 -9.04
N ARG A 555 -15.38 3.72 -10.25
CA ARG A 555 -14.32 3.19 -11.13
C ARG A 555 -12.91 3.62 -10.74
N GLU A 556 -12.77 4.65 -9.92
CA GLU A 556 -11.46 5.25 -9.62
C GLU A 556 -10.75 4.66 -8.41
N PHE A 557 -11.46 4.08 -7.44
CA PHE A 557 -10.87 3.65 -6.17
C PHE A 557 -10.27 2.25 -6.16
N PHE A 558 -10.64 1.37 -7.11
CA PHE A 558 -10.26 -0.04 -7.05
C PHE A 558 -9.65 -0.61 -8.33
N GLY A 559 -9.30 0.23 -9.30
CA GLY A 559 -8.63 -0.17 -10.53
C GLY A 559 -7.23 -0.73 -10.28
N SER A 560 -7.13 -2.03 -10.23
CA SER A 560 -5.98 -2.90 -10.49
C SER A 560 -4.66 -2.57 -9.76
N LYS A 561 -4.45 -3.19 -8.61
CA LYS A 561 -3.14 -3.72 -8.24
C LYS A 561 -3.06 -5.18 -8.71
N GLN A 562 -2.95 -5.41 -10.01
CA GLN A 562 -2.47 -6.66 -10.61
C GLN A 562 -1.62 -6.31 -11.82
N SER A 563 -0.34 -6.24 -11.62
CA SER A 563 0.77 -6.74 -12.43
C SER A 563 2.10 -6.34 -11.80
#